data_a1e8c26cc55ea0a4da65886be3047d73
#
_entry.id   a1e8c26cc55ea0a4da65886be3047d73
#
_cell.length_a   1.000
_cell.length_b   1.000
_cell.length_c   1.000
_cell.angle_alpha   90.00
_cell.angle_beta   90.00
_cell.angle_gamma   90.00
#
_symmetry.space_group_name_H-M   'P 1'
#
loop_
_entity.id
_entity.type
_entity.pdbx_description
1 polymer ?
#
loop_
_entity_poly.entity_id
_entity_poly.type
_entity_poly.pdbx_seq_one_letter_code
_entity_poly.pdbx_strand_id
1 'polypeptide(L)'
;LRQIVPPTNCPACNSVLEFVNDQLFCLNDSCSAKSAKRIEHFAKTLKIKGLGPATIARLDLFDLHDIYSLSQEEISLCLDSEKLGTKLHKEIQKSKSVDLITLLPAFSIPLIGSSATNKLAQHISSLYEITPEICIEAGLGPKAASNLYDWLVNTFIDHGYNELPFSFTCKKQVKVSLDDTKGTVCISGKLKSYPTKAAATQVLEKYGFIVKDNLTKDVTILLNESGIESAKTKKAEQLGIKIFNNLKQIIEEK
;
A
#
# COMPACT_ATOMS: atom_id res chain seq x y z
N LEU A 1 -41.26 -18.87 11.54
CA LEU A 1 -39.97 -18.11 11.43
C LEU A 1 -39.35 -18.09 12.82
N ARG A 2 -38.14 -18.65 12.98
CA ARG A 2 -37.40 -18.53 14.23
C ARG A 2 -36.83 -17.11 14.31
N GLN A 3 -37.13 -16.40 15.40
CA GLN A 3 -36.55 -15.09 15.67
C GLN A 3 -35.04 -15.27 15.95
N ILE A 4 -34.21 -14.58 15.16
CA ILE A 4 -32.76 -14.57 15.37
C ILE A 4 -32.49 -13.62 16.54
N VAL A 5 -32.01 -14.20 17.67
CA VAL A 5 -31.56 -13.40 18.81
C VAL A 5 -30.07 -13.13 18.62
N PRO A 6 -29.66 -11.86 18.54
CA PRO A 6 -28.23 -11.55 18.42
C PRO A 6 -27.47 -11.94 19.68
N PRO A 7 -26.21 -12.36 19.58
CA PRO A 7 -25.40 -12.67 20.76
C PRO A 7 -25.15 -11.41 21.59
N THR A 8 -25.10 -11.56 22.90
CA THR A 8 -24.80 -10.49 23.85
C THR A 8 -23.29 -10.36 24.09
N ASN A 9 -22.57 -11.47 23.94
CA ASN A 9 -21.13 -11.53 24.24
C ASN A 9 -20.34 -11.97 23.01
N CYS A 10 -19.12 -11.48 22.93
CA CYS A 10 -18.17 -11.84 21.88
C CYS A 10 -17.79 -13.34 22.00
N PRO A 11 -17.92 -14.12 20.92
CA PRO A 11 -17.59 -15.55 20.96
C PRO A 11 -16.09 -15.83 21.14
N ALA A 12 -15.22 -14.85 20.88
CA ALA A 12 -13.77 -15.02 20.98
C ALA A 12 -13.20 -14.61 22.36
N CYS A 13 -13.72 -13.54 22.98
CA CYS A 13 -13.17 -13.02 24.23
C CYS A 13 -14.20 -12.86 25.36
N ASN A 14 -15.44 -13.23 25.10
CA ASN A 14 -16.57 -13.14 26.04
C ASN A 14 -16.93 -11.72 26.56
N SER A 15 -16.31 -10.67 26.01
CA SER A 15 -16.68 -9.28 26.33
C SER A 15 -18.07 -8.95 25.77
N VAL A 16 -18.77 -8.03 26.41
CA VAL A 16 -20.08 -7.56 25.96
C VAL A 16 -19.95 -6.94 24.56
N LEU A 17 -20.89 -7.27 23.69
CA LEU A 17 -21.01 -6.70 22.37
C LEU A 17 -21.88 -5.44 22.39
N GLU A 18 -21.50 -4.45 21.62
CA GLU A 18 -22.24 -3.20 21.47
C GLU A 18 -22.75 -2.99 20.04
N PHE A 19 -23.94 -2.42 19.93
CA PHE A 19 -24.47 -2.00 18.63
C PHE A 19 -23.90 -0.64 18.23
N VAL A 20 -23.23 -0.62 17.08
CA VAL A 20 -22.75 0.60 16.45
C VAL A 20 -23.28 0.64 15.01
N ASN A 21 -24.13 1.62 14.67
CA ASN A 21 -24.79 1.71 13.38
C ASN A 21 -25.45 0.40 12.92
N ASP A 22 -26.29 -0.18 13.77
CA ASP A 22 -27.03 -1.43 13.55
C ASP A 22 -26.15 -2.69 13.36
N GLN A 23 -24.88 -2.63 13.68
CA GLN A 23 -23.95 -3.75 13.64
C GLN A 23 -23.39 -4.04 15.03
N LEU A 24 -23.22 -5.34 15.35
CA LEU A 24 -22.62 -5.76 16.61
C LEU A 24 -21.10 -5.70 16.56
N PHE A 25 -20.51 -5.00 17.51
CA PHE A 25 -19.06 -4.85 17.65
C PHE A 25 -18.56 -5.33 19.00
N CYS A 26 -17.39 -5.97 18.99
CA CYS A 26 -16.60 -6.19 20.19
C CYS A 26 -15.67 -4.98 20.37
N LEU A 27 -15.84 -4.22 21.45
CA LEU A 27 -15.01 -3.06 21.75
C LEU A 27 -13.74 -3.40 22.54
N ASN A 28 -13.57 -4.64 22.98
CA ASN A 28 -12.37 -5.08 23.67
C ASN A 28 -11.16 -5.07 22.73
N ASP A 29 -10.16 -4.23 23.00
CA ASP A 29 -8.96 -4.11 22.17
C ASP A 29 -8.01 -5.29 22.29
N SER A 30 -8.08 -6.03 23.42
CA SER A 30 -7.34 -7.27 23.64
C SER A 30 -8.05 -8.52 23.10
N CYS A 31 -9.09 -8.36 22.27
CA CYS A 31 -9.80 -9.49 21.67
C CYS A 31 -8.93 -10.20 20.64
N SER A 32 -8.68 -11.50 20.83
CA SER A 32 -7.85 -12.32 19.93
C SER A 32 -8.34 -12.33 18.48
N ALA A 33 -9.67 -12.32 18.28
CA ALA A 33 -10.22 -12.22 16.92
C ALA A 33 -9.95 -10.86 16.26
N LYS A 34 -9.91 -9.75 17.01
CA LYS A 34 -9.53 -8.43 16.49
C LYS A 34 -8.03 -8.40 16.17
N SER A 35 -7.18 -8.93 17.05
CA SER A 35 -5.74 -9.02 16.82
C SER A 35 -5.43 -9.85 15.58
N ALA A 36 -6.01 -11.03 15.43
CA ALA A 36 -5.84 -11.86 14.24
C ALA A 36 -6.27 -11.15 12.94
N LYS A 37 -7.39 -10.41 12.98
CA LYS A 37 -7.85 -9.63 11.83
C LYS A 37 -6.95 -8.43 11.51
N ARG A 38 -6.38 -7.78 12.51
CA ARG A 38 -5.39 -6.71 12.34
C ARG A 38 -4.14 -7.24 11.66
N ILE A 39 -3.61 -8.37 12.11
CA ILE A 39 -2.44 -9.04 11.53
C ILE A 39 -2.74 -9.49 10.09
N GLU A 40 -3.91 -10.08 9.84
CA GLU A 40 -4.33 -10.49 8.49
C GLU A 40 -4.37 -9.31 7.52
N HIS A 41 -4.98 -8.20 7.93
CA HIS A 41 -5.04 -6.96 7.11
C HIS A 41 -3.65 -6.40 6.83
N PHE A 42 -2.80 -6.33 7.86
CA PHE A 42 -1.42 -5.88 7.76
C PHE A 42 -0.62 -6.73 6.77
N ALA A 43 -0.64 -8.05 6.95
CA ALA A 43 0.04 -8.99 6.07
C ALA A 43 -0.42 -8.90 4.61
N LYS A 44 -1.75 -8.77 4.40
CA LYS A 44 -2.35 -8.62 3.07
C LYS A 44 -1.93 -7.30 2.40
N THR A 45 -1.95 -6.20 3.15
CA THR A 45 -1.58 -4.87 2.63
C THR A 45 -0.10 -4.80 2.25
N LEU A 46 0.78 -5.38 3.08
CA LEU A 46 2.22 -5.48 2.79
C LEU A 46 2.57 -6.63 1.85
N LYS A 47 1.58 -7.41 1.41
CA LYS A 47 1.75 -8.56 0.48
C LYS A 47 2.70 -9.63 1.02
N ILE A 48 2.68 -9.91 2.34
CA ILE A 48 3.44 -10.97 2.97
C ILE A 48 2.80 -12.32 2.59
N LYS A 49 3.29 -12.93 1.52
CA LYS A 49 2.74 -14.19 1.01
C LYS A 49 2.97 -15.32 1.98
N GLY A 50 1.92 -16.10 2.24
CA GLY A 50 1.96 -17.22 3.17
C GLY A 50 1.52 -16.89 4.60
N LEU A 51 1.35 -15.61 4.95
CA LEU A 51 0.84 -15.17 6.26
C LEU A 51 -0.67 -14.95 6.19
N GLY A 52 -1.43 -16.03 6.01
CA GLY A 52 -2.89 -16.02 6.04
C GLY A 52 -3.47 -16.45 7.40
N PRO A 53 -4.81 -16.46 7.56
CA PRO A 53 -5.47 -16.76 8.85
C PRO A 53 -5.02 -18.07 9.51
N ALA A 54 -4.89 -19.14 8.73
CA ALA A 54 -4.43 -20.44 9.26
C ALA A 54 -2.97 -20.38 9.74
N THR A 55 -2.11 -19.64 9.03
CA THR A 55 -0.70 -19.46 9.40
C THR A 55 -0.58 -18.58 10.65
N ILE A 56 -1.36 -17.49 10.73
CA ILE A 56 -1.42 -16.61 11.89
C ILE A 56 -1.80 -17.42 13.15
N ALA A 57 -2.82 -18.27 13.05
CA ALA A 57 -3.24 -19.13 14.14
C ALA A 57 -2.19 -20.19 14.54
N ARG A 58 -1.48 -20.79 13.54
CA ARG A 58 -0.43 -21.78 13.81
C ARG A 58 0.82 -21.18 14.43
N LEU A 59 1.15 -19.94 14.08
CA LEU A 59 2.27 -19.20 14.64
C LEU A 59 1.92 -18.48 15.95
N ASP A 60 0.66 -18.57 16.38
CA ASP A 60 0.13 -17.96 17.62
C ASP A 60 0.44 -16.46 17.72
N LEU A 61 0.21 -15.72 16.62
CA LEU A 61 0.51 -14.29 16.54
C LEU A 61 -0.62 -13.46 17.16
N PHE A 62 -0.28 -12.57 18.06
CA PHE A 62 -1.21 -11.65 18.73
C PHE A 62 -0.99 -10.18 18.39
N ASP A 63 0.26 -9.82 18.03
CA ASP A 63 0.62 -8.45 17.70
C ASP A 63 1.48 -8.38 16.42
N LEU A 64 1.64 -7.17 15.88
CA LEU A 64 2.47 -6.93 14.69
C LEU A 64 3.95 -7.17 14.97
N HIS A 65 4.42 -6.98 16.21
CA HIS A 65 5.80 -7.28 16.62
C HIS A 65 6.12 -8.76 16.50
N ASP A 66 5.16 -9.65 16.80
CA ASP A 66 5.36 -11.08 16.70
C ASP A 66 5.78 -11.52 15.31
N ILE A 67 5.25 -10.84 14.25
CA ILE A 67 5.62 -11.13 12.87
C ILE A 67 7.13 -10.99 12.65
N TYR A 68 7.74 -9.96 13.25
CA TYR A 68 9.12 -9.57 13.00
C TYR A 68 10.12 -10.12 14.02
N SER A 69 9.63 -10.73 15.11
CA SER A 69 10.45 -11.40 16.13
C SER A 69 10.77 -12.85 15.79
N LEU A 70 9.96 -13.49 14.94
CA LEU A 70 10.11 -14.90 14.58
C LEU A 70 11.37 -15.17 13.75
N SER A 71 12.15 -16.16 14.16
CA SER A 71 13.23 -16.73 13.35
C SER A 71 12.70 -17.66 12.25
N GLN A 72 13.55 -17.96 11.26
CA GLN A 72 13.20 -18.91 10.20
C GLN A 72 12.94 -20.31 10.76
N GLU A 73 13.74 -20.72 11.76
CA GLU A 73 13.67 -22.01 12.44
C GLU A 73 12.32 -22.17 13.16
N GLU A 74 11.90 -21.18 13.93
CA GLU A 74 10.61 -21.18 14.64
C GLU A 74 9.44 -21.28 13.66
N ILE A 75 9.45 -20.49 12.60
CA ILE A 75 8.42 -20.55 11.55
C ILE A 75 8.38 -21.94 10.92
N SER A 76 9.55 -22.53 10.61
CA SER A 76 9.65 -23.86 10.01
C SER A 76 9.10 -24.95 10.91
N LEU A 77 9.40 -24.88 12.20
CA LEU A 77 8.91 -25.81 13.22
C LEU A 77 7.39 -25.70 13.37
N CYS A 78 6.85 -24.50 13.53
CA CYS A 78 5.41 -24.28 13.67
C CYS A 78 4.62 -24.71 12.43
N LEU A 79 5.19 -24.55 11.25
CA LEU A 79 4.54 -24.93 9.98
C LEU A 79 4.77 -26.41 9.59
N ASP A 80 5.62 -27.14 10.33
CA ASP A 80 6.04 -28.49 10.01
C ASP A 80 6.61 -28.61 8.58
N SER A 81 7.34 -27.57 8.17
CA SER A 81 7.91 -27.50 6.82
C SER A 81 9.01 -26.45 6.72
N GLU A 82 10.24 -26.88 6.53
CA GLU A 82 11.39 -26.01 6.29
C GLU A 82 11.20 -25.14 5.04
N LYS A 83 10.67 -25.73 3.96
CA LYS A 83 10.41 -25.02 2.70
C LYS A 83 9.39 -23.88 2.86
N LEU A 84 8.31 -24.10 3.62
CA LEU A 84 7.31 -23.06 3.89
C LEU A 84 7.86 -22.01 4.85
N GLY A 85 8.59 -22.42 5.89
CA GLY A 85 9.23 -21.52 6.86
C GLY A 85 10.21 -20.58 6.19
N THR A 86 11.14 -21.11 5.40
CA THR A 86 12.10 -20.30 4.62
C THR A 86 11.39 -19.29 3.71
N LYS A 87 10.34 -19.74 3.01
CA LYS A 87 9.60 -18.89 2.08
C LYS A 87 8.87 -17.77 2.79
N LEU A 88 8.19 -18.08 3.89
CA LEU A 88 7.46 -17.08 4.68
C LEU A 88 8.43 -16.09 5.33
N HIS A 89 9.50 -16.57 5.96
CA HIS A 89 10.53 -15.70 6.54
C HIS A 89 11.11 -14.71 5.52
N LYS A 90 11.40 -15.19 4.29
CA LYS A 90 11.85 -14.32 3.20
C LYS A 90 10.82 -13.22 2.83
N GLU A 91 9.53 -13.55 2.78
CA GLU A 91 8.48 -12.55 2.53
C GLU A 91 8.35 -11.53 3.69
N ILE A 92 8.51 -11.98 4.95
CA ILE A 92 8.56 -11.11 6.13
C ILE A 92 9.76 -10.15 6.04
N GLN A 93 10.97 -10.66 5.76
CA GLN A 93 12.16 -9.79 5.62
C GLN A 93 12.00 -8.78 4.48
N LYS A 94 11.41 -9.19 3.36
CA LYS A 94 11.12 -8.30 2.23
C LYS A 94 10.14 -7.18 2.60
N SER A 95 9.17 -7.45 3.46
CA SER A 95 8.19 -6.45 3.89
C SER A 95 8.80 -5.29 4.68
N LYS A 96 9.97 -5.48 5.32
CA LYS A 96 10.66 -4.42 6.07
C LYS A 96 11.11 -3.24 5.20
N SER A 97 11.23 -3.44 3.89
CA SER A 97 11.71 -2.42 2.94
C SER A 97 10.60 -1.59 2.28
N VAL A 98 9.35 -1.75 2.73
CA VAL A 98 8.23 -0.93 2.22
C VAL A 98 8.38 0.52 2.66
N ASP A 99 7.86 1.42 1.85
CA ASP A 99 7.79 2.84 2.18
C ASP A 99 6.53 3.17 2.99
N LEU A 100 6.49 4.39 3.54
CA LEU A 100 5.38 4.87 4.35
C LEU A 100 4.04 4.86 3.59
N ILE A 101 4.04 5.07 2.26
CA ILE A 101 2.82 5.09 1.44
C ILE A 101 2.12 3.73 1.46
N THR A 102 2.91 2.66 1.45
CA THR A 102 2.40 1.28 1.52
C THR A 102 2.12 0.86 2.97
N LEU A 103 2.93 1.33 3.91
CA LEU A 103 2.87 0.94 5.31
C LEU A 103 1.67 1.54 6.05
N LEU A 104 1.40 2.85 5.86
CA LEU A 104 0.39 3.55 6.64
C LEU A 104 -1.02 2.94 6.51
N PRO A 105 -1.51 2.54 5.30
CA PRO A 105 -2.78 1.84 5.18
C PRO A 105 -2.83 0.49 5.89
N ALA A 106 -1.68 -0.15 6.13
CA ALA A 106 -1.63 -1.46 6.77
C ALA A 106 -2.02 -1.42 8.25
N PHE A 107 -1.89 -0.29 8.92
CA PHE A 107 -2.28 -0.12 10.33
C PHE A 107 -3.80 -0.01 10.55
N SER A 108 -4.61 -0.08 9.50
CA SER A 108 -6.09 -0.05 9.59
C SER A 108 -6.66 1.21 10.27
N ILE A 109 -6.01 2.36 10.11
CA ILE A 109 -6.46 3.64 10.65
C ILE A 109 -7.76 4.04 9.95
N PRO A 110 -8.85 4.36 10.69
CA PRO A 110 -10.12 4.71 10.07
C PRO A 110 -10.00 5.89 9.11
N LEU A 111 -10.52 5.74 7.88
CA LEU A 111 -10.48 6.70 6.78
C LEU A 111 -9.10 6.94 6.15
N ILE A 112 -8.05 6.25 6.59
CA ILE A 112 -6.69 6.35 6.05
C ILE A 112 -6.38 5.11 5.21
N GLY A 113 -6.70 5.18 3.94
CA GLY A 113 -6.35 4.18 2.93
C GLY A 113 -5.32 4.72 1.94
N SER A 114 -5.05 3.96 0.89
CA SER A 114 -4.05 4.32 -0.14
C SER A 114 -4.27 5.69 -0.76
N SER A 115 -5.53 6.12 -0.97
CA SER A 115 -5.82 7.45 -1.51
C SER A 115 -5.40 8.58 -0.57
N ALA A 116 -5.67 8.44 0.73
CA ALA A 116 -5.25 9.43 1.73
C ALA A 116 -3.73 9.48 1.87
N THR A 117 -3.08 8.31 1.90
CA THR A 117 -1.62 8.22 2.04
C THR A 117 -0.89 8.77 0.82
N ASN A 118 -1.41 8.55 -0.40
CA ASN A 118 -0.84 9.14 -1.62
C ASN A 118 -0.91 10.67 -1.63
N LYS A 119 -1.97 11.25 -1.08
CA LYS A 119 -2.09 12.71 -0.91
C LYS A 119 -1.04 13.22 0.09
N LEU A 120 -0.95 12.57 1.26
CA LEU A 120 0.03 12.92 2.30
C LEU A 120 1.47 12.83 1.81
N ALA A 121 1.83 11.82 1.02
CA ALA A 121 3.17 11.62 0.49
C ALA A 121 3.71 12.78 -0.38
N GLN A 122 2.83 13.70 -0.80
CA GLN A 122 3.22 14.90 -1.51
C GLN A 122 3.65 16.05 -0.58
N HIS A 123 3.28 15.97 0.71
CA HIS A 123 3.48 17.01 1.71
C HIS A 123 4.48 16.62 2.80
N ILE A 124 4.73 15.31 3.00
CA ILE A 124 5.60 14.80 4.05
C ILE A 124 6.72 13.92 3.47
N SER A 125 7.84 13.87 4.17
CA SER A 125 8.94 12.94 3.93
C SER A 125 8.98 11.82 4.97
N SER A 126 8.36 12.03 6.14
CA SER A 126 8.34 11.10 7.27
C SER A 126 7.00 11.12 7.98
N LEU A 127 6.67 10.00 8.65
CA LEU A 127 5.49 9.86 9.50
C LEU A 127 5.45 10.94 10.60
N TYR A 128 6.61 11.31 11.12
CA TYR A 128 6.75 12.27 12.24
C TYR A 128 6.49 13.73 11.86
N GLU A 129 6.34 14.02 10.56
CA GLU A 129 5.98 15.35 10.07
C GLU A 129 4.45 15.56 10.03
N ILE A 130 3.66 14.51 10.32
CA ILE A 130 2.20 14.57 10.24
C ILE A 130 1.64 15.45 11.36
N THR A 131 0.95 16.51 10.96
CA THR A 131 0.13 17.37 11.82
C THR A 131 -1.28 17.51 11.24
N PRO A 132 -2.28 17.93 12.02
CA PRO A 132 -3.61 18.19 11.50
C PRO A 132 -3.62 19.18 10.33
N GLU A 133 -2.79 20.22 10.38
CA GLU A 133 -2.66 21.25 9.35
C GLU A 133 -2.15 20.64 8.04
N ILE A 134 -1.07 19.86 8.09
CA ILE A 134 -0.51 19.17 6.91
C ILE A 134 -1.53 18.18 6.32
N CYS A 135 -2.30 17.50 7.15
CA CYS A 135 -3.38 16.62 6.68
C CYS A 135 -4.44 17.38 5.88
N ILE A 136 -4.85 18.57 6.37
CA ILE A 136 -5.82 19.42 5.68
C ILE A 136 -5.24 19.99 4.38
N GLU A 137 -3.99 20.46 4.39
CA GLU A 137 -3.28 20.93 3.19
C GLU A 137 -3.16 19.84 2.12
N ALA A 138 -2.94 18.59 2.55
CA ALA A 138 -2.94 17.42 1.68
C ALA A 138 -4.34 17.06 1.13
N GLY A 139 -5.39 17.78 1.56
CA GLY A 139 -6.76 17.54 1.13
C GLY A 139 -7.42 16.30 1.77
N LEU A 140 -7.06 16.00 3.01
CA LEU A 140 -7.80 15.07 3.86
C LEU A 140 -8.97 15.79 4.51
N GLY A 141 -10.10 15.10 4.68
CA GLY A 141 -11.22 15.66 5.45
C GLY A 141 -10.89 15.77 6.94
N PRO A 142 -11.53 16.68 7.69
CA PRO A 142 -11.23 16.93 9.10
C PRO A 142 -11.25 15.67 9.97
N LYS A 143 -12.23 14.78 9.75
CA LYS A 143 -12.34 13.51 10.49
C LYS A 143 -11.17 12.55 10.19
N ALA A 144 -10.70 12.49 8.95
CA ALA A 144 -9.56 11.66 8.59
C ALA A 144 -8.26 12.22 9.17
N ALA A 145 -8.09 13.55 9.17
CA ALA A 145 -6.97 14.24 9.78
C ALA A 145 -6.91 13.98 11.29
N SER A 146 -8.05 14.12 12.00
CA SER A 146 -8.14 13.82 13.44
C SER A 146 -7.80 12.37 13.72
N ASN A 147 -8.43 11.41 13.01
CA ASN A 147 -8.15 9.99 13.22
C ASN A 147 -6.68 9.63 13.06
N LEU A 148 -6.01 10.20 12.05
CA LEU A 148 -4.61 9.93 11.79
C LEU A 148 -3.71 10.52 12.89
N TYR A 149 -3.97 11.76 13.29
CA TYR A 149 -3.19 12.43 14.31
C TYR A 149 -3.39 11.78 15.69
N ASP A 150 -4.63 11.47 16.07
CA ASP A 150 -4.96 10.77 17.31
C ASP A 150 -4.32 9.39 17.36
N TRP A 151 -4.32 8.66 16.24
CA TRP A 151 -3.65 7.38 16.12
C TRP A 151 -2.13 7.53 16.31
N LEU A 152 -1.52 8.54 15.69
CA LEU A 152 -0.07 8.78 15.77
C LEU A 152 0.38 9.12 17.19
N VAL A 153 -0.39 9.96 17.90
CA VAL A 153 -0.03 10.43 19.24
C VAL A 153 -0.28 9.36 20.31
N ASN A 154 -1.39 8.64 20.20
CA ASN A 154 -1.81 7.67 21.21
C ASN A 154 -1.44 6.24 20.81
N THR A 155 -2.04 5.71 19.75
CA THR A 155 -1.94 4.28 19.39
C THR A 155 -0.55 3.88 18.90
N PHE A 156 0.10 4.70 18.08
CA PHE A 156 1.38 4.38 17.46
C PHE A 156 2.50 4.22 18.50
N ILE A 157 2.49 5.08 19.50
CA ILE A 157 3.47 5.06 20.61
C ILE A 157 3.08 4.00 21.64
N ASP A 158 1.81 3.99 22.09
CA ASP A 158 1.34 3.09 23.15
C ASP A 158 1.45 1.61 22.78
N HIS A 159 1.32 1.28 21.49
CA HIS A 159 1.52 -0.08 20.97
C HIS A 159 2.97 -0.36 20.53
N GLY A 160 3.90 0.57 20.74
CA GLY A 160 5.31 0.41 20.37
C GLY A 160 5.54 0.28 18.86
N TYR A 161 4.62 0.70 17.98
CA TYR A 161 4.77 0.53 16.53
C TYR A 161 5.97 1.29 15.95
N ASN A 162 6.48 2.30 16.67
CA ASN A 162 7.74 2.97 16.37
C ASN A 162 8.97 2.06 16.45
N GLU A 163 8.88 0.92 17.16
CA GLU A 163 9.96 -0.08 17.28
C GLU A 163 9.92 -1.13 16.17
N LEU A 164 8.86 -1.15 15.36
CA LEU A 164 8.78 -2.04 14.21
C LEU A 164 9.90 -1.72 13.20
N PRO A 165 10.43 -2.73 12.48
CA PRO A 165 11.61 -2.57 11.63
C PRO A 165 11.34 -1.86 10.30
N PHE A 166 10.71 -0.68 10.37
CA PHE A 166 10.40 0.16 9.20
C PHE A 166 11.07 1.52 9.28
N SER A 167 11.34 2.12 8.14
CA SER A 167 11.93 3.45 8.08
C SER A 167 10.95 4.59 8.36
N PHE A 168 9.65 4.35 8.29
CA PHE A 168 8.57 5.35 8.42
C PHE A 168 8.77 6.61 7.55
N THR A 169 9.46 6.46 6.42
CA THR A 169 9.75 7.54 5.48
C THR A 169 9.08 7.30 4.13
N CYS A 170 8.70 8.38 3.47
CA CYS A 170 8.33 8.35 2.07
C CYS A 170 9.62 8.35 1.24
N LYS A 171 9.77 7.40 0.32
CA LYS A 171 10.73 7.59 -0.76
C LYS A 171 10.27 8.83 -1.52
N LYS A 172 11.03 9.92 -1.46
CA LYS A 172 10.69 11.13 -2.24
C LYS A 172 10.42 10.69 -3.66
N GLN A 173 9.15 10.71 -4.08
CA GLN A 173 8.88 10.89 -5.48
C GLN A 173 9.46 12.26 -5.78
N VAL A 174 10.53 12.29 -6.54
CA VAL A 174 11.06 13.55 -7.08
C VAL A 174 9.86 14.16 -7.80
N LYS A 175 9.24 15.20 -7.20
CA LYS A 175 8.35 16.06 -7.94
C LYS A 175 9.25 16.70 -8.99
N VAL A 176 9.25 16.13 -10.17
CA VAL A 176 9.67 16.88 -11.35
C VAL A 176 8.58 17.95 -11.45
N SER A 177 8.93 19.18 -11.10
CA SER A 177 8.06 20.33 -11.26
C SER A 177 7.53 20.29 -12.70
N LEU A 178 6.25 20.59 -12.90
CA LEU A 178 5.64 20.59 -14.24
C LEU A 178 6.42 21.45 -15.24
N ASP A 179 7.19 22.41 -14.74
CA ASP A 179 8.05 23.30 -15.54
C ASP A 179 9.35 22.63 -16.06
N ASP A 180 9.78 21.51 -15.44
CA ASP A 180 10.97 20.74 -15.84
C ASP A 180 10.65 19.39 -16.52
N THR A 181 9.36 19.08 -16.76
CA THR A 181 8.99 17.81 -17.39
C THR A 181 9.13 17.87 -18.90
N LYS A 182 9.85 16.92 -19.48
CA LYS A 182 9.94 16.74 -20.94
C LYS A 182 8.64 16.24 -21.58
N GLY A 183 7.64 15.85 -20.76
CA GLY A 183 6.32 15.41 -21.21
C GLY A 183 5.76 14.24 -20.39
N THR A 184 4.50 13.90 -20.67
CA THR A 184 3.82 12.78 -20.02
C THR A 184 3.67 11.61 -21.00
N VAL A 185 4.20 10.43 -20.64
CA VAL A 185 4.23 9.24 -21.48
C VAL A 185 3.20 8.21 -20.99
N CYS A 186 2.41 7.66 -21.92
CA CYS A 186 1.58 6.47 -21.65
C CYS A 186 2.17 5.26 -22.38
N ILE A 187 2.33 4.12 -21.68
CA ILE A 187 2.86 2.89 -22.28
C ILE A 187 1.71 1.98 -22.68
N SER A 188 1.64 1.61 -23.98
CA SER A 188 0.65 0.69 -24.53
C SER A 188 1.30 -0.61 -24.98
N GLY A 189 0.63 -1.74 -24.72
CA GLY A 189 1.08 -3.05 -25.19
C GLY A 189 2.31 -3.61 -24.47
N LYS A 190 2.93 -4.61 -25.11
CA LYS A 190 4.16 -5.26 -24.64
C LYS A 190 5.36 -4.51 -25.18
N LEU A 191 6.33 -4.24 -24.32
CA LEU A 191 7.59 -3.62 -24.71
C LEU A 191 8.55 -4.63 -25.32
N LYS A 192 9.38 -4.18 -26.26
CA LYS A 192 10.48 -4.96 -26.85
C LYS A 192 11.83 -4.57 -26.24
N SER A 193 11.98 -3.29 -25.85
CA SER A 193 13.22 -2.74 -25.31
C SER A 193 13.44 -3.09 -23.83
N TYR A 194 12.38 -3.38 -23.07
CA TYR A 194 12.45 -3.67 -21.64
C TYR A 194 11.59 -4.86 -21.25
N PRO A 195 12.04 -5.69 -20.29
CA PRO A 195 11.33 -6.90 -19.88
C PRO A 195 10.00 -6.63 -19.19
N THR A 196 9.86 -5.44 -18.56
CA THR A 196 8.63 -5.03 -17.86
C THR A 196 8.33 -3.55 -18.07
N LYS A 197 7.05 -3.17 -17.98
CA LYS A 197 6.64 -1.76 -18.01
C LYS A 197 7.26 -0.98 -16.86
N ALA A 198 7.40 -1.59 -15.67
CA ALA A 198 8.02 -0.96 -14.52
C ALA A 198 9.48 -0.57 -14.76
N ALA A 199 10.26 -1.41 -15.43
CA ALA A 199 11.63 -1.09 -15.81
C ALA A 199 11.70 0.08 -16.81
N ALA A 200 10.81 0.10 -17.80
CA ALA A 200 10.72 1.20 -18.76
C ALA A 200 10.26 2.51 -18.07
N THR A 201 9.32 2.43 -17.14
CA THR A 201 8.87 3.59 -16.35
C THR A 201 10.03 4.21 -15.58
N GLN A 202 10.82 3.42 -14.86
CA GLN A 202 11.99 3.92 -14.12
C GLN A 202 13.00 4.65 -15.02
N VAL A 203 13.19 4.15 -16.23
CA VAL A 203 14.08 4.79 -17.20
C VAL A 203 13.51 6.12 -17.68
N LEU A 204 12.25 6.17 -18.09
CA LEU A 204 11.60 7.40 -18.53
C LEU A 204 11.57 8.47 -17.43
N GLU A 205 11.27 8.09 -16.19
CA GLU A 205 11.29 8.98 -15.03
C GLU A 205 12.70 9.55 -14.77
N LYS A 206 13.74 8.74 -14.92
CA LYS A 206 15.14 9.18 -14.80
C LYS A 206 15.51 10.25 -15.86
N TYR A 207 14.87 10.20 -17.03
CA TYR A 207 15.08 11.19 -18.10
C TYR A 207 14.11 12.38 -18.03
N GLY A 208 13.32 12.51 -16.95
CA GLY A 208 12.44 13.66 -16.71
C GLY A 208 11.05 13.55 -17.33
N PHE A 209 10.59 12.34 -17.68
CA PHE A 209 9.23 12.12 -18.15
C PHE A 209 8.32 11.63 -17.02
N ILE A 210 7.05 12.02 -17.04
CA ILE A 210 6.01 11.46 -16.19
C ILE A 210 5.37 10.28 -16.90
N VAL A 211 5.25 9.12 -16.25
CA VAL A 211 4.60 7.94 -16.86
C VAL A 211 3.22 7.69 -16.24
N LYS A 212 2.21 7.51 -17.11
CA LYS A 212 0.83 7.22 -16.70
C LYS A 212 0.34 5.91 -17.32
N ASP A 213 -0.45 5.16 -16.54
CA ASP A 213 -1.06 3.90 -16.99
C ASP A 213 -2.20 4.11 -17.99
N ASN A 214 -2.90 5.24 -17.88
CA ASN A 214 -4.05 5.58 -18.72
C ASN A 214 -3.78 6.78 -19.62
N LEU A 215 -4.44 6.78 -20.79
CA LEU A 215 -4.39 7.88 -21.75
C LEU A 215 -5.35 8.98 -21.29
N THR A 216 -4.84 9.94 -20.54
CA THR A 216 -5.53 11.13 -20.04
C THR A 216 -5.20 12.34 -20.92
N LYS A 217 -5.93 13.46 -20.77
CA LYS A 217 -5.77 14.66 -21.62
C LYS A 217 -4.39 15.32 -21.54
N ASP A 218 -3.67 15.07 -20.46
CA ASP A 218 -2.32 15.60 -20.19
C ASP A 218 -1.19 14.69 -20.70
N VAL A 219 -1.52 13.53 -21.32
CA VAL A 219 -0.53 12.68 -21.98
C VAL A 219 -0.12 13.29 -23.31
N THR A 220 1.18 13.51 -23.48
CA THR A 220 1.77 14.10 -24.69
C THR A 220 2.39 13.06 -25.63
N ILE A 221 2.74 11.89 -25.08
CA ILE A 221 3.44 10.83 -25.80
C ILE A 221 2.79 9.46 -25.51
N LEU A 222 2.54 8.68 -26.56
CA LEU A 222 2.18 7.26 -26.45
C LEU A 222 3.35 6.39 -26.92
N LEU A 223 3.87 5.53 -26.05
CA LEU A 223 4.85 4.50 -26.40
C LEU A 223 4.13 3.19 -26.76
N ASN A 224 4.24 2.75 -28.01
CA ASN A 224 3.68 1.49 -28.49
C ASN A 224 4.72 0.67 -29.28
N GLU A 225 5.58 -0.05 -28.57
CA GLU A 225 6.61 -0.90 -29.22
C GLU A 225 6.04 -2.21 -29.80
N SER A 226 4.82 -2.59 -29.43
CA SER A 226 4.20 -3.81 -29.96
C SER A 226 3.83 -3.67 -31.44
N GLY A 227 3.60 -2.46 -31.91
CA GLY A 227 3.11 -2.19 -33.26
C GLY A 227 1.65 -2.60 -33.47
N ILE A 228 0.98 -3.12 -32.45
CA ILE A 228 -0.42 -3.54 -32.52
C ILE A 228 -1.29 -2.32 -32.30
N GLU A 229 -2.22 -2.10 -33.22
CA GLU A 229 -3.23 -1.05 -33.08
C GLU A 229 -4.19 -1.42 -31.93
N SER A 230 -4.27 -0.59 -30.91
CA SER A 230 -5.11 -0.78 -29.74
C SER A 230 -6.11 0.38 -29.59
N ALA A 231 -7.09 0.21 -28.71
CA ALA A 231 -7.99 1.32 -28.35
C ALA A 231 -7.24 2.58 -27.87
N LYS A 232 -6.08 2.39 -27.22
CA LYS A 232 -5.21 3.49 -26.79
C LYS A 232 -4.53 4.17 -27.99
N THR A 233 -4.11 3.40 -29.00
CA THR A 233 -3.49 3.96 -30.23
C THR A 233 -4.48 4.81 -31.00
N LYS A 234 -5.68 4.29 -31.26
CA LYS A 234 -6.76 5.04 -31.94
C LYS A 234 -7.13 6.33 -31.21
N LYS A 235 -7.23 6.25 -29.88
CA LYS A 235 -7.54 7.44 -29.07
C LYS A 235 -6.39 8.45 -29.06
N ALA A 236 -5.13 8.02 -29.11
CA ALA A 236 -3.98 8.89 -29.18
C ALA A 236 -3.95 9.65 -30.52
N GLU A 237 -4.23 8.98 -31.63
CA GLU A 237 -4.37 9.58 -32.96
C GLU A 237 -5.47 10.65 -33.01
N GLN A 238 -6.64 10.33 -32.42
CA GLN A 238 -7.76 11.28 -32.33
C GLN A 238 -7.43 12.53 -31.51
N LEU A 239 -6.57 12.39 -30.50
CA LEU A 239 -6.14 13.49 -29.61
C LEU A 239 -4.88 14.20 -30.09
N GLY A 240 -4.30 13.79 -31.23
CA GLY A 240 -3.06 14.38 -31.77
C GLY A 240 -1.81 14.09 -30.91
N ILE A 241 -1.84 13.01 -30.11
CA ILE A 241 -0.74 12.62 -29.23
C ILE A 241 0.35 11.94 -30.07
N LYS A 242 1.62 12.32 -29.88
CA LYS A 242 2.76 11.70 -30.57
C LYS A 242 2.88 10.22 -30.20
N ILE A 243 3.01 9.33 -31.21
CA ILE A 243 3.16 7.89 -31.01
C ILE A 243 4.57 7.47 -31.37
N PHE A 244 5.27 6.85 -30.43
CA PHE A 244 6.60 6.31 -30.62
C PHE A 244 6.60 4.78 -30.56
N ASN A 245 7.37 4.16 -31.43
CA ASN A 245 7.51 2.70 -31.52
C ASN A 245 8.78 2.16 -30.83
N ASN A 246 9.59 3.06 -30.26
CA ASN A 246 10.81 2.71 -29.54
C ASN A 246 11.06 3.72 -28.42
N LEU A 247 11.34 3.24 -27.21
CA LEU A 247 11.62 4.06 -26.04
C LEU A 247 12.86 4.96 -26.23
N LYS A 248 13.89 4.49 -26.95
CA LYS A 248 15.09 5.26 -27.22
C LYS A 248 14.79 6.56 -28.00
N GLN A 249 13.84 6.53 -28.91
CA GLN A 249 13.44 7.72 -29.67
C GLN A 249 12.88 8.83 -28.77
N ILE A 250 12.15 8.45 -27.71
CA ILE A 250 11.62 9.40 -26.73
C ILE A 250 12.74 10.07 -25.93
N ILE A 251 13.81 9.33 -25.62
CA ILE A 251 14.94 9.82 -24.84
C ILE A 251 15.86 10.71 -25.69
N GLU A 252 16.01 10.42 -26.97
CA GLU A 252 16.91 11.08 -27.89
C GLU A 252 16.28 12.33 -28.59
N GLU A 253 14.95 12.46 -28.57
CA GLU A 253 14.25 13.65 -29.05
C GLU A 253 14.54 14.83 -28.08
N LYS A 254 15.45 15.72 -28.49
CA LYS A 254 15.85 16.96 -27.80
C LYS A 254 14.81 18.05 -27.94
#